data_ae3f004a1300857a6f11459e580845bf
#
_entry.id   ae3f004a1300857a6f11459e580845bf
#
_cell.length_a   1.000
_cell.length_b   1.000
_cell.length_c   1.000
_cell.angle_alpha   90.00
_cell.angle_beta   90.00
_cell.angle_gamma   90.00
#
_symmetry.space_group_name_H-M   'P 1'
#
loop_
_entity.id
_entity.type
_entity.pdbx_description
1 polymer ?
#
loop_
_entity_poly.entity_id
_entity_poly.type
_entity_poly.pdbx_seq_one_letter_code
_entity_poly.pdbx_strand_id
1 'polypeptide(L)'
;MVIWSIGLAGSGKSTISNIIYEKFINNKLPTVLLDGDEIRRIFGDDLGYSLEDRLKNASRIRELCKLLDKNGIHVVCAILSISE
;
A
#
# COMPACT_ATOMS: atom_id res chain seq x y z
N MET A 1 -3.69 7.08 10.64
CA MET A 1 -4.50 7.29 9.42
C MET A 1 -4.00 6.40 8.30
N VAL A 2 -4.91 5.77 7.57
CA VAL A 2 -4.57 4.91 6.44
C VAL A 2 -5.19 5.49 5.18
N ILE A 3 -4.36 5.70 4.15
CA ILE A 3 -4.80 6.23 2.86
C ILE A 3 -4.50 5.18 1.79
N TRP A 4 -5.51 4.85 0.99
CA TRP A 4 -5.38 3.89 -0.09
C TRP A 4 -5.33 4.62 -1.43
N SER A 5 -4.30 4.34 -2.21
CA SER A 5 -4.20 4.81 -3.58
C SER A 5 -4.33 3.59 -4.50
N ILE A 6 -5.46 3.47 -5.15
CA ILE A 6 -5.79 2.32 -5.99
C ILE A 6 -5.86 2.77 -7.45
N GLY A 7 -5.26 2.01 -8.34
CA GLY A 7 -5.30 2.32 -9.74
C GLY A 7 -4.76 1.19 -10.59
N LEU A 8 -4.88 1.34 -11.89
CA LEU A 8 -4.31 0.38 -12.84
C LEU A 8 -2.83 0.68 -13.01
N ALA A 9 -2.08 -0.34 -13.42
CA ALA A 9 -0.67 -0.17 -13.72
C ALA A 9 -0.51 0.93 -14.77
N GLY A 10 0.43 1.84 -14.53
CA GLY A 10 0.69 2.94 -15.43
C GLY A 10 -0.26 4.12 -15.31
N SER A 11 -1.17 4.11 -14.35
CA SER A 11 -2.16 5.18 -14.16
C SER A 11 -1.66 6.31 -13.25
N GLY A 12 -0.39 6.30 -12.86
CA GLY A 12 0.18 7.34 -12.00
C GLY A 12 -0.05 7.14 -10.52
N LYS A 13 -0.53 5.98 -10.09
CA LYS A 13 -0.81 5.73 -8.68
C LYS A 13 0.43 5.91 -7.80
N SER A 14 1.60 5.50 -8.30
CA SER A 14 2.85 5.63 -7.53
C SER A 14 3.23 7.08 -7.32
N THR A 15 3.03 7.93 -8.33
CA THR A 15 3.33 9.34 -8.23
C THR A 15 2.45 10.02 -7.19
N ILE A 16 1.13 9.72 -7.22
CA ILE A 16 0.18 10.30 -6.26
C ILE A 16 0.52 9.84 -4.84
N SER A 17 0.81 8.55 -4.68
CA SER A 17 1.16 7.99 -3.37
C SER A 17 2.42 8.65 -2.81
N ASN A 18 3.42 8.86 -3.65
CA ASN A 18 4.66 9.51 -3.23
C ASN A 18 4.43 10.95 -2.79
N ILE A 19 3.58 11.68 -3.49
CA ILE A 19 3.25 13.06 -3.13
C ILE A 19 2.60 13.11 -1.75
N ILE A 20 1.64 12.23 -1.50
CA ILE A 20 0.95 12.16 -0.20
C ILE A 20 1.93 11.77 0.89
N TYR A 21 2.75 10.76 0.64
CA TYR A 21 3.75 10.31 1.59
C TYR A 21 4.72 11.43 1.97
N GLU A 22 5.23 12.15 0.98
CA GLU A 22 6.16 13.24 1.22
C GLU A 22 5.53 14.37 2.02
N LYS A 23 4.26 14.67 1.78
CA LYS A 23 3.56 15.68 2.58
C LYS A 23 3.51 15.30 4.05
N PHE A 24 3.23 14.05 4.34
CA PHE A 24 3.19 13.58 5.72
C PHE A 24 4.58 13.64 6.35
N ILE A 25 5.60 13.19 5.64
CA ILE A 25 6.97 13.22 6.14
C ILE A 25 7.43 14.66 6.37
N ASN A 26 7.12 15.56 5.44
CA ASN A 26 7.51 16.96 5.58
C ASN A 26 6.83 17.65 6.77
N ASN A 27 5.68 17.15 7.19
CA ASN A 27 4.99 17.62 8.39
C ASN A 27 5.41 16.87 9.64
N LYS A 28 6.49 16.09 9.55
CA LYS A 28 7.07 15.33 10.68
C LYS A 28 6.12 14.33 11.28
N LEU A 29 5.26 13.76 10.44
CA LEU A 29 4.35 12.69 10.85
C LEU A 29 4.97 11.33 10.51
N PRO A 30 5.02 10.41 11.47
CA PRO A 30 5.57 9.08 11.17
C PRO A 30 4.70 8.37 10.16
N THR A 31 5.26 8.03 9.01
CA THR A 31 4.50 7.51 7.88
C THR A 31 5.27 6.41 7.16
N VAL A 32 4.53 5.41 6.69
CA VAL A 32 5.06 4.31 5.90
C VAL A 32 4.32 4.27 4.57
N LEU A 33 5.07 4.04 3.50
CA LEU A 33 4.50 3.83 2.17
C LEU A 33 4.54 2.35 1.86
N LEU A 34 3.38 1.74 1.67
CA LEU A 34 3.28 0.32 1.32
C LEU A 34 2.90 0.17 -0.14
N ASP A 35 3.70 -0.58 -0.87
CA ASP A 35 3.47 -0.89 -2.27
C ASP A 35 3.16 -2.38 -2.41
N GLY A 36 2.16 -2.72 -3.21
CA GLY A 36 1.75 -4.10 -3.36
C GLY A 36 2.85 -5.03 -3.84
N ASP A 37 3.69 -4.54 -4.76
CA ASP A 37 4.79 -5.35 -5.26
C ASP A 37 5.90 -5.54 -4.21
N GLU A 38 6.17 -4.53 -3.41
CA GLU A 38 7.12 -4.65 -2.33
C GLU A 38 6.65 -5.66 -1.29
N ILE A 39 5.37 -5.62 -0.95
CA ILE A 39 4.80 -6.58 0.01
C ILE A 39 4.93 -8.00 -0.52
N ARG A 40 4.69 -8.21 -1.81
CA ARG A 40 4.87 -9.54 -2.41
C ARG A 40 6.30 -10.02 -2.26
N ARG A 41 7.27 -9.15 -2.51
CA ARG A 41 8.69 -9.51 -2.38
C ARG A 41 9.07 -9.83 -0.93
N ILE A 42 8.56 -9.06 0.01
CA ILE A 42 8.86 -9.27 1.43
C ILE A 42 8.39 -10.66 1.88
N PHE A 43 7.26 -11.13 1.34
CA PHE A 43 6.74 -12.46 1.66
C PHE A 43 7.28 -13.55 0.72
N GLY A 44 8.37 -13.27 0.00
CA GLY A 44 9.03 -14.28 -0.81
C GLY A 44 8.37 -14.56 -2.15
N ASP A 45 7.59 -13.63 -2.65
CA ASP A 45 6.89 -13.75 -3.94
C ASP A 45 6.01 -15.00 -4.02
N ASP A 46 5.36 -15.34 -2.91
CA ASP A 46 4.47 -16.50 -2.85
C ASP A 46 3.13 -16.27 -3.53
N LEU A 47 2.80 -15.03 -3.85
CA LEU A 47 1.56 -14.67 -4.52
C LEU A 47 1.84 -14.04 -5.88
N GLY A 48 1.01 -14.39 -6.86
CA GLY A 48 1.08 -13.79 -8.18
C GLY A 48 0.11 -12.63 -8.35
N TYR A 49 -0.47 -12.54 -9.55
CA TYR A 49 -1.34 -11.43 -9.92
C TYR A 49 -2.75 -11.87 -10.32
N SER A 50 -3.12 -13.11 -10.03
CA SER A 50 -4.50 -13.56 -10.21
C SER A 50 -5.41 -12.76 -9.28
N LEU A 51 -6.69 -12.74 -9.56
CA LEU A 51 -7.64 -12.05 -8.69
C LEU A 51 -7.56 -12.57 -7.26
N GLU A 52 -7.50 -13.90 -7.11
CA GLU A 52 -7.40 -14.53 -5.80
C GLU A 52 -6.13 -14.07 -5.07
N ASP A 53 -5.00 -14.07 -5.75
CA ASP A 53 -3.74 -13.68 -5.14
C ASP A 53 -3.72 -12.19 -4.79
N ARG A 54 -4.29 -11.36 -5.65
CA ARG A 54 -4.39 -9.93 -5.34
C ARG A 54 -5.24 -9.66 -4.12
N LEU A 55 -6.32 -10.43 -3.94
CA LEU A 55 -7.17 -10.31 -2.75
C LEU A 55 -6.42 -10.73 -1.49
N LYS A 56 -5.64 -11.80 -1.57
CA LYS A 56 -4.81 -12.24 -0.45
C LYS A 56 -3.78 -11.18 -0.09
N ASN A 57 -3.14 -10.60 -1.10
CA ASN A 57 -2.14 -9.57 -0.86
C ASN A 57 -2.78 -8.32 -0.24
N ALA A 58 -3.96 -7.93 -0.72
CA ALA A 58 -4.68 -6.80 -0.15
C ALA A 58 -5.05 -7.06 1.31
N SER A 59 -5.39 -8.29 1.65
CA SER A 59 -5.69 -8.67 3.02
C SER A 59 -4.46 -8.52 3.92
N ARG A 60 -3.30 -8.93 3.43
CA ARG A 60 -2.03 -8.75 4.16
C ARG A 60 -1.75 -7.28 4.42
N ILE A 61 -1.92 -6.47 3.39
CA ILE A 61 -1.69 -5.03 3.49
C ILE A 61 -2.65 -4.41 4.50
N ARG A 62 -3.91 -4.82 4.46
CA ARG A 62 -4.91 -4.32 5.40
C ARG A 62 -4.53 -4.63 6.84
N GLU A 63 -4.05 -5.84 7.11
CA GLU A 63 -3.65 -6.21 8.46
C GLU A 63 -2.41 -5.43 8.91
N LEU A 64 -1.47 -5.20 7.99
CA LEU A 64 -0.32 -4.35 8.29
C LEU A 64 -0.75 -2.93 8.60
N CYS A 65 -1.71 -2.40 7.84
CA CYS A 65 -2.24 -1.05 8.09
C CYS A 65 -2.84 -0.94 9.47
N LYS A 66 -3.60 -1.94 9.90
CA LYS A 66 -4.19 -1.95 11.24
C LYS A 66 -3.12 -1.91 12.31
N LEU A 67 -2.08 -2.71 12.15
CA LEU A 67 -0.99 -2.75 13.11
C LEU A 67 -0.27 -1.41 13.20
N LEU A 68 0.04 -0.82 12.06
CA LEU A 68 0.76 0.45 12.01
C LEU A 68 -0.09 1.59 12.55
N ASP A 69 -1.36 1.65 12.13
CA ASP A 69 -2.27 2.70 12.58
C ASP A 69 -2.48 2.63 14.10
N LYS A 70 -2.60 1.43 14.63
CA LYS A 70 -2.73 1.19 16.07
C LYS A 70 -1.53 1.76 16.83
N ASN A 71 -0.38 1.78 16.21
CA ASN A 71 0.85 2.27 16.83
C ASN A 71 1.17 3.73 16.49
N GLY A 72 0.20 4.45 15.97
CA GLY A 72 0.35 5.89 15.69
C GLY A 72 1.12 6.20 14.43
N ILE A 73 1.26 5.23 13.53
CA ILE A 73 1.98 5.43 12.26
C ILE A 73 0.98 5.56 11.13
N HIS A 74 1.13 6.63 10.34
CA HIS A 74 0.28 6.83 9.17
C HIS A 74 0.75 5.90 8.04
N VAL A 75 -0.19 5.43 7.23
CA VAL A 75 0.12 4.48 6.16
C VAL A 75 -0.47 4.99 4.85
N VAL A 76 0.37 5.02 3.83
CA VAL A 76 -0.08 5.29 2.46
C VAL A 76 0.11 4.00 1.67
N CYS A 77 -0.98 3.47 1.13
CA CYS A 77 -0.94 2.21 0.39
C CYS A 77 -1.11 2.46 -1.11
N ALA A 78 -0.20 1.92 -1.90
CA ALA A 78 -0.26 2.00 -3.35
C ALA A 78 -0.42 0.59 -3.90
N ILE A 79 -1.62 0.26 -4.39
CA ILE A 79 -1.90 -1.07 -4.92
C ILE A 79 -2.62 -0.99 -6.24
N LEU A 80 -2.56 -2.06 -7.02
CA LEU A 80 -3.32 -2.17 -8.25
C LEU A 80 -4.80 -2.36 -7.94
N SER A 81 -5.66 -1.92 -8.86
CA SER A 81 -7.09 -2.16 -8.71
C SER A 81 -7.39 -3.65 -8.67
N ILE A 82 -8.27 -4.04 -7.75
CA ILE A 82 -8.68 -5.43 -7.60
C ILE A 82 -9.80 -5.76 -8.57
N SER A 83 -10.64 -4.79 -8.86
CA SER A 83 -11.77 -4.98 -9.76
C SER A 83 -11.38 -4.56 -11.17
N GLU A 84 -11.49 -5.44 -12.08
CA GLU A 84 -11.14 -5.24 -13.47
C GLU A 84 -12.38 -5.31 -14.34
#